data_c431a7740df00dbf2cdbdd0aea55af7e
#
_entry.id   c431a7740df00dbf2cdbdd0aea55af7e
#
_cell.length_a   1.000
_cell.length_b   1.000
_cell.length_c   1.000
_cell.angle_alpha   90.00
_cell.angle_beta   90.00
_cell.angle_gamma   90.00
#
_symmetry.space_group_name_H-M   'P 1'
#
loop_
_entity.id
_entity.type
_entity.pdbx_description
1 polymer ?
#
loop_
_entity_poly.entity_id
_entity_poly.type
_entity_poly.pdbx_seq_one_letter_code
_entity_poly.pdbx_strand_id
1 'polypeptide(L)'
;VQPQPGAPDGTQRATSQDQAAAELSARRGREKAIVSYRDYLARYPDGHEHDSITRRLADLLVEQAADQQLTALTAGNDSAQLLSAARRSYGEAISHYEYLLKKYPGGPDTTDLLYQLSRAYEESGQSQQALTSIDQLLAQEPASNLRLYADTRFRRGELLFGEGAYAEAGQSYQAVVDLGATVPAYEQALYKLGWSLFKQERYTDALPVLFAFLDLKIPPGTVFAAQLSWLSPADREQLADVFRVVSTSFAQLGGVDAADRFFRRHGSRSYMEHVYLDLAEFYVEQEQVSEAAGTWRALAQRAPLEAHAPRLTARAIGLYQQAGFQQRVVETETEFVRTYG
;
A
#
# COMPACT_ATOMS: atom_id res chain seq x y z
N VAL A 1 16.59 -33.53 -28.86
CA VAL A 1 15.16 -33.30 -29.05
C VAL A 1 14.74 -32.35 -27.96
N GLN A 2 14.56 -31.07 -28.30
CA GLN A 2 13.99 -30.05 -27.38
C GLN A 2 12.48 -30.23 -27.33
N PRO A 3 11.84 -30.17 -26.17
CA PRO A 3 10.39 -30.15 -26.09
C PRO A 3 9.84 -28.77 -26.55
N GLN A 4 8.92 -28.80 -27.47
CA GLN A 4 8.18 -27.62 -27.90
C GLN A 4 7.27 -27.13 -26.76
N PRO A 5 7.02 -25.79 -26.61
CA PRO A 5 6.07 -25.28 -25.65
C PRO A 5 4.66 -25.74 -26.03
N GLY A 6 4.01 -26.47 -25.11
CA GLY A 6 2.66 -26.98 -25.26
C GLY A 6 1.65 -25.86 -25.50
N ALA A 7 0.76 -26.08 -26.47
CA ALA A 7 -0.40 -25.22 -26.68
C ALA A 7 -1.25 -25.15 -25.37
N PRO A 8 -1.89 -24.00 -25.05
CA PRO A 8 -2.71 -23.87 -23.85
C PRO A 8 -3.86 -24.87 -23.89
N ASP A 9 -3.99 -25.62 -22.79
CA ASP A 9 -4.96 -26.70 -22.57
C ASP A 9 -6.37 -26.22 -22.86
N GLY A 10 -7.12 -26.99 -23.64
CA GLY A 10 -8.50 -26.67 -24.06
C GLY A 10 -9.46 -26.44 -22.89
N THR A 11 -9.15 -26.99 -21.72
CA THR A 11 -9.89 -26.83 -20.46
C THR A 11 -9.80 -25.40 -19.90
N GLN A 12 -8.65 -24.73 -20.01
CA GLN A 12 -8.49 -23.33 -19.58
C GLN A 12 -9.20 -22.33 -20.52
N ARG A 13 -9.29 -22.64 -21.80
CA ARG A 13 -10.05 -21.81 -22.76
C ARG A 13 -11.56 -21.94 -22.57
N ALA A 14 -12.09 -23.14 -22.28
CA ALA A 14 -13.50 -23.35 -22.02
C ALA A 14 -13.95 -22.61 -20.75
N THR A 15 -13.17 -22.70 -19.65
CA THR A 15 -13.48 -21.99 -18.39
C THR A 15 -13.46 -20.46 -18.55
N SER A 16 -12.57 -19.89 -19.33
CA SER A 16 -12.52 -18.45 -19.58
C SER A 16 -13.68 -17.94 -20.45
N GLN A 17 -14.15 -18.73 -21.41
CA GLN A 17 -15.33 -18.39 -22.22
C GLN A 17 -16.64 -18.47 -21.42
N ASP A 18 -16.78 -19.47 -20.56
CA ASP A 18 -17.92 -19.59 -19.66
C ASP A 18 -17.99 -18.44 -18.64
N GLN A 19 -16.83 -18.02 -18.11
CA GLN A 19 -16.73 -16.86 -17.21
C GLN A 19 -17.13 -15.56 -17.92
N ALA A 20 -16.62 -15.32 -19.13
CA ALA A 20 -16.97 -14.13 -19.92
C ALA A 20 -18.46 -14.09 -20.28
N ALA A 21 -19.07 -15.25 -20.62
CA ALA A 21 -20.49 -15.36 -20.90
C ALA A 21 -21.33 -15.07 -19.64
N ALA A 22 -20.93 -15.57 -18.49
CA ALA A 22 -21.58 -15.31 -17.21
C ALA A 22 -21.53 -13.83 -16.82
N GLU A 23 -20.38 -13.18 -16.98
CA GLU A 23 -20.20 -11.73 -16.72
C GLU A 23 -21.10 -10.89 -17.65
N LEU A 24 -21.14 -11.21 -18.93
CA LEU A 24 -22.01 -10.51 -19.90
C LEU A 24 -23.49 -10.69 -19.52
N SER A 25 -23.89 -11.89 -19.09
CA SER A 25 -25.25 -12.17 -18.63
C SER A 25 -25.60 -11.36 -17.38
N ALA A 26 -24.68 -11.28 -16.40
CA ALA A 26 -24.82 -10.49 -15.19
C ALA A 26 -24.98 -8.99 -15.49
N ARG A 27 -24.17 -8.44 -16.40
CA ARG A 27 -24.28 -7.04 -16.87
C ARG A 27 -25.65 -6.75 -17.48
N ARG A 28 -26.12 -7.60 -18.39
CA ARG A 28 -27.45 -7.44 -18.99
C ARG A 28 -28.60 -7.57 -17.98
N GLY A 29 -28.44 -8.45 -16.99
CA GLY A 29 -29.39 -8.59 -15.87
C GLY A 29 -29.46 -7.32 -15.04
N ARG A 30 -28.30 -6.73 -14.70
CA ARG A 30 -28.19 -5.47 -13.95
C ARG A 30 -28.84 -4.31 -14.70
N GLU A 31 -28.54 -4.14 -15.99
CA GLU A 31 -29.15 -3.08 -16.82
C GLU A 31 -30.69 -3.18 -16.84
N LYS A 32 -31.24 -4.38 -17.03
CA LYS A 32 -32.68 -4.60 -16.96
C LYS A 32 -33.28 -4.28 -15.60
N ALA A 33 -32.60 -4.67 -14.52
CA ALA A 33 -33.02 -4.37 -13.16
C ALA A 33 -33.04 -2.85 -12.87
N ILE A 34 -32.01 -2.13 -13.30
CA ILE A 34 -31.93 -0.67 -13.17
C ILE A 34 -33.11 0.00 -13.87
N VAL A 35 -33.40 -0.38 -15.10
CA VAL A 35 -34.56 0.15 -15.86
C VAL A 35 -35.86 -0.14 -15.12
N SER A 36 -36.07 -1.40 -14.68
CA SER A 36 -37.28 -1.80 -13.99
C SER A 36 -37.48 -1.07 -12.66
N TYR A 37 -36.40 -0.83 -11.89
CA TYR A 37 -36.47 -0.11 -10.64
C TYR A 37 -36.76 1.39 -10.83
N ARG A 38 -36.15 2.03 -11.84
CA ARG A 38 -36.51 3.42 -12.21
C ARG A 38 -37.99 3.54 -12.61
N ASP A 39 -38.48 2.62 -13.43
CA ASP A 39 -39.91 2.58 -13.84
C ASP A 39 -40.84 2.40 -12.64
N TYR A 40 -40.47 1.54 -11.68
CA TYR A 40 -41.23 1.33 -10.47
C TYR A 40 -41.29 2.59 -9.61
N LEU A 41 -40.14 3.21 -9.33
CA LEU A 41 -40.05 4.44 -8.53
C LEU A 41 -40.84 5.58 -9.16
N ALA A 42 -40.83 5.71 -10.49
CA ALA A 42 -41.58 6.72 -11.20
C ALA A 42 -43.11 6.50 -11.11
N ARG A 43 -43.57 5.21 -11.12
CA ARG A 43 -44.99 4.88 -11.06
C ARG A 43 -45.57 4.90 -9.63
N TYR A 44 -44.74 4.58 -8.65
CA TYR A 44 -45.17 4.41 -7.25
C TYR A 44 -44.30 5.20 -6.29
N PRO A 45 -44.37 6.57 -6.34
CA PRO A 45 -43.53 7.43 -5.51
C PRO A 45 -43.78 7.26 -4.00
N ASP A 46 -45.01 6.86 -3.63
CA ASP A 46 -45.40 6.62 -2.22
C ASP A 46 -45.61 5.11 -1.95
N GLY A 47 -45.06 4.24 -2.80
CA GLY A 47 -45.20 2.78 -2.67
C GLY A 47 -44.49 2.25 -1.43
N HIS A 48 -45.05 1.20 -0.82
CA HIS A 48 -44.50 0.55 0.37
C HIS A 48 -43.05 0.09 0.18
N GLU A 49 -42.67 -0.33 -1.04
CA GLU A 49 -41.33 -0.78 -1.36
C GLU A 49 -40.39 0.32 -1.91
N HIS A 50 -40.86 1.59 -1.92
CA HIS A 50 -40.12 2.69 -2.56
C HIS A 50 -38.69 2.81 -2.02
N ASP A 51 -38.49 2.79 -0.72
CA ASP A 51 -37.16 3.01 -0.10
C ASP A 51 -36.26 1.78 -0.28
N SER A 52 -36.81 0.57 -0.19
CA SER A 52 -36.03 -0.65 -0.42
C SER A 52 -35.57 -0.77 -1.88
N ILE A 53 -36.41 -0.34 -2.81
CA ILE A 53 -36.06 -0.31 -4.24
C ILE A 53 -35.08 0.83 -4.54
N THR A 54 -35.24 1.98 -3.91
CA THR A 54 -34.27 3.10 -3.99
C THR A 54 -32.87 2.66 -3.57
N ARG A 55 -32.75 1.93 -2.44
CA ARG A 55 -31.48 1.38 -1.99
C ARG A 55 -30.89 0.41 -3.01
N ARG A 56 -31.68 -0.57 -3.46
CA ARG A 56 -31.24 -1.57 -4.47
C ARG A 56 -30.81 -0.93 -5.78
N LEU A 57 -31.52 0.11 -6.22
CA LEU A 57 -31.16 0.87 -7.41
C LEU A 57 -29.81 1.55 -7.23
N ALA A 58 -29.57 2.20 -6.07
CA ALA A 58 -28.30 2.83 -5.76
C ALA A 58 -27.14 1.82 -5.78
N ASP A 59 -27.32 0.64 -5.15
CA ASP A 59 -26.31 -0.43 -5.14
C ASP A 59 -25.95 -0.88 -6.56
N LEU A 60 -26.96 -1.12 -7.41
CA LEU A 60 -26.74 -1.54 -8.80
C LEU A 60 -26.09 -0.45 -9.67
N LEU A 61 -26.37 0.82 -9.40
CA LEU A 61 -25.74 1.95 -10.08
C LEU A 61 -24.26 2.08 -9.74
N VAL A 62 -23.87 1.83 -8.48
CA VAL A 62 -22.47 1.76 -8.07
C VAL A 62 -21.75 0.63 -8.79
N GLU A 63 -22.34 -0.57 -8.82
CA GLU A 63 -21.77 -1.70 -9.57
C GLU A 63 -21.64 -1.42 -11.08
N GLN A 64 -22.64 -0.78 -11.67
CA GLN A 64 -22.61 -0.39 -13.09
C GLN A 64 -21.48 0.62 -13.34
N ALA A 65 -21.34 1.61 -12.48
CA ALA A 65 -20.29 2.63 -12.60
C ALA A 65 -18.89 2.02 -12.50
N ALA A 66 -18.67 1.11 -11.55
CA ALA A 66 -17.41 0.39 -11.41
C ALA A 66 -17.07 -0.44 -12.65
N ASP A 67 -18.05 -1.16 -13.22
CA ASP A 67 -17.85 -1.90 -14.47
C ASP A 67 -17.51 -0.98 -15.65
N GLN A 68 -18.15 0.18 -15.73
CA GLN A 68 -17.88 1.18 -16.78
C GLN A 68 -16.47 1.76 -16.63
N GLN A 69 -15.99 2.05 -15.42
CA GLN A 69 -14.63 2.49 -15.17
C GLN A 69 -13.61 1.41 -15.56
N LEU A 70 -13.82 0.17 -15.14
CA LEU A 70 -12.93 -0.93 -15.48
C LEU A 70 -12.87 -1.15 -17.00
N THR A 71 -14.03 -1.11 -17.68
CA THR A 71 -14.10 -1.25 -19.13
C THR A 71 -13.39 -0.09 -19.85
N ALA A 72 -13.46 1.11 -19.29
CA ALA A 72 -12.81 2.30 -19.85
C ALA A 72 -11.26 2.17 -19.91
N LEU A 73 -10.65 1.35 -19.03
CA LEU A 73 -9.20 1.13 -19.04
C LEU A 73 -8.71 0.44 -20.33
N THR A 74 -9.57 -0.30 -21.01
CA THR A 74 -9.24 -1.05 -22.22
C THR A 74 -9.97 -0.57 -23.48
N ALA A 75 -10.87 0.41 -23.35
CA ALA A 75 -11.82 0.81 -24.40
C ALA A 75 -11.26 1.76 -25.47
N GLY A 76 -9.99 2.20 -25.34
CA GLY A 76 -9.39 3.13 -26.31
C GLY A 76 -10.22 4.41 -26.48
N ASN A 77 -10.73 4.65 -27.70
CA ASN A 77 -11.47 5.87 -28.02
C ASN A 77 -12.81 6.03 -27.27
N ASP A 78 -13.42 4.95 -26.78
CA ASP A 78 -14.68 5.00 -26.06
C ASP A 78 -14.50 5.24 -24.55
N SER A 79 -13.26 5.31 -24.06
CA SER A 79 -12.91 5.50 -22.65
C SER A 79 -13.59 6.73 -22.03
N ALA A 80 -13.55 7.88 -22.71
CA ALA A 80 -14.12 9.13 -22.20
C ALA A 80 -15.65 9.04 -22.05
N GLN A 81 -16.34 8.34 -22.97
CA GLN A 81 -17.77 8.13 -22.90
C GLN A 81 -18.15 7.23 -21.74
N LEU A 82 -17.40 6.13 -21.53
CA LEU A 82 -17.60 5.21 -20.41
C LEU A 82 -17.36 5.89 -19.05
N LEU A 83 -16.30 6.67 -18.91
CA LEU A 83 -16.02 7.45 -17.70
C LEU A 83 -17.11 8.47 -17.41
N SER A 84 -17.65 9.13 -18.45
CA SER A 84 -18.79 10.03 -18.32
C SER A 84 -20.07 9.31 -17.88
N ALA A 85 -20.31 8.11 -18.41
CA ALA A 85 -21.43 7.26 -17.98
C ALA A 85 -21.29 6.80 -16.53
N ALA A 86 -20.08 6.37 -16.12
CA ALA A 86 -19.78 5.98 -14.75
C ALA A 86 -20.07 7.13 -13.77
N ARG A 87 -19.58 8.35 -14.08
CA ARG A 87 -19.86 9.53 -13.24
C ARG A 87 -21.35 9.81 -13.07
N ARG A 88 -22.17 9.64 -14.13
CA ARG A 88 -23.63 9.80 -14.03
C ARG A 88 -24.24 8.74 -13.12
N SER A 89 -23.82 7.49 -13.25
CA SER A 89 -24.31 6.39 -12.41
C SER A 89 -23.94 6.60 -10.94
N TYR A 90 -22.69 7.01 -10.62
CA TYR A 90 -22.32 7.38 -9.26
C TYR A 90 -23.15 8.56 -8.74
N GLY A 91 -23.35 9.62 -9.53
CA GLY A 91 -24.14 10.79 -9.12
C GLY A 91 -25.60 10.44 -8.78
N GLU A 92 -26.22 9.55 -9.55
CA GLU A 92 -27.56 9.05 -9.27
C GLU A 92 -27.58 8.18 -7.99
N ALA A 93 -26.62 7.28 -7.82
CA ALA A 93 -26.48 6.47 -6.62
C ALA A 93 -26.30 7.31 -5.35
N ILE A 94 -25.41 8.31 -5.41
CA ILE A 94 -25.18 9.28 -4.34
C ILE A 94 -26.49 9.97 -3.92
N SER A 95 -27.27 10.48 -4.90
CA SER A 95 -28.54 11.14 -4.64
C SER A 95 -29.54 10.23 -3.92
N HIS A 96 -29.57 8.95 -4.26
CA HIS A 96 -30.41 7.95 -3.62
C HIS A 96 -29.98 7.63 -2.18
N TYR A 97 -28.67 7.47 -1.93
CA TYR A 97 -28.16 7.24 -0.58
C TYR A 97 -28.38 8.46 0.31
N GLU A 98 -28.14 9.67 -0.18
CA GLU A 98 -28.41 10.91 0.54
C GLU A 98 -29.90 11.07 0.91
N TYR A 99 -30.80 10.74 -0.05
CA TYR A 99 -32.24 10.73 0.20
C TYR A 99 -32.61 9.80 1.36
N LEU A 100 -32.08 8.56 1.35
CA LEU A 100 -32.36 7.58 2.40
C LEU A 100 -31.81 8.01 3.76
N LEU A 101 -30.59 8.53 3.80
CA LEU A 101 -29.96 9.02 5.03
C LEU A 101 -30.72 10.23 5.60
N LYS A 102 -31.21 11.12 4.74
CA LYS A 102 -32.03 12.28 5.15
C LYS A 102 -33.38 11.86 5.67
N LYS A 103 -33.99 10.82 5.06
CA LYS A 103 -35.34 10.31 5.44
C LYS A 103 -35.30 9.52 6.75
N TYR A 104 -34.18 8.79 7.00
CA TYR A 104 -34.02 7.90 8.15
C TYR A 104 -32.73 8.21 8.92
N PRO A 105 -32.61 9.39 9.55
CA PRO A 105 -31.42 9.74 10.31
C PRO A 105 -31.28 8.81 11.54
N GLY A 106 -30.13 8.11 11.62
CA GLY A 106 -29.87 7.14 12.70
C GLY A 106 -30.68 5.84 12.61
N GLY A 107 -31.24 5.53 11.46
CA GLY A 107 -31.92 4.26 11.20
C GLY A 107 -30.96 3.07 11.23
N PRO A 108 -31.48 1.82 11.26
CA PRO A 108 -30.66 0.61 11.37
C PRO A 108 -29.66 0.44 10.20
N ASP A 109 -29.98 0.98 9.03
CA ASP A 109 -29.16 0.89 7.83
C ASP A 109 -28.16 2.05 7.67
N THR A 110 -28.14 3.01 8.60
CA THR A 110 -27.33 4.23 8.46
C THR A 110 -25.84 3.93 8.26
N THR A 111 -25.29 2.95 8.97
CA THR A 111 -23.90 2.52 8.86
C THR A 111 -23.58 2.01 7.44
N ASP A 112 -24.41 1.13 6.91
CA ASP A 112 -24.24 0.57 5.56
C ASP A 112 -24.42 1.65 4.47
N LEU A 113 -25.42 2.53 4.64
CA LEU A 113 -25.67 3.63 3.70
C LEU A 113 -24.48 4.61 3.66
N LEU A 114 -23.94 5.01 4.83
CA LEU A 114 -22.76 5.88 4.91
C LEU A 114 -21.52 5.22 4.29
N TYR A 115 -21.35 3.91 4.49
CA TYR A 115 -20.25 3.15 3.89
C TYR A 115 -20.36 3.15 2.36
N GLN A 116 -21.53 2.81 1.80
CA GLN A 116 -21.74 2.83 0.35
C GLN A 116 -21.65 4.23 -0.25
N LEU A 117 -22.21 5.23 0.44
CA LEU A 117 -22.13 6.64 0.04
C LEU A 117 -20.66 7.11 -0.02
N SER A 118 -19.87 6.79 1.01
CA SER A 118 -18.45 7.16 1.05
C SER A 118 -17.67 6.54 -0.13
N ARG A 119 -17.96 5.29 -0.48
CA ARG A 119 -17.38 4.63 -1.64
C ARG A 119 -17.79 5.30 -2.96
N ALA A 120 -19.08 5.60 -3.12
CA ALA A 120 -19.58 6.26 -4.32
C ALA A 120 -18.94 7.65 -4.52
N TYR A 121 -18.75 8.41 -3.45
CA TYR A 121 -18.04 9.68 -3.48
C TYR A 121 -16.55 9.51 -3.85
N GLU A 122 -15.85 8.56 -3.22
CA GLU A 122 -14.44 8.26 -3.50
C GLU A 122 -14.23 7.89 -4.96
N GLU A 123 -14.98 6.93 -5.46
CA GLU A 123 -14.89 6.43 -6.85
C GLU A 123 -15.30 7.49 -7.90
N SER A 124 -16.14 8.44 -7.52
CA SER A 124 -16.47 9.58 -8.37
C SER A 124 -15.51 10.76 -8.29
N GLY A 125 -14.46 10.66 -7.44
CA GLY A 125 -13.43 11.69 -7.26
C GLY A 125 -13.85 12.84 -6.33
N GLN A 126 -14.87 12.63 -5.49
CA GLN A 126 -15.39 13.61 -4.53
C GLN A 126 -14.81 13.36 -3.13
N SER A 127 -13.47 13.49 -2.99
CA SER A 127 -12.72 13.08 -1.78
C SER A 127 -13.21 13.75 -0.51
N GLN A 128 -13.58 15.03 -0.55
CA GLN A 128 -14.04 15.76 0.63
C GLN A 128 -15.39 15.25 1.15
N GLN A 129 -16.32 14.93 0.24
CA GLN A 129 -17.61 14.34 0.60
C GLN A 129 -17.43 12.91 1.10
N ALA A 130 -16.50 12.15 0.49
CA ALA A 130 -16.13 10.82 0.96
C ALA A 130 -15.61 10.87 2.40
N LEU A 131 -14.67 11.77 2.71
CA LEU A 131 -14.15 11.99 4.07
C LEU A 131 -15.26 12.37 5.06
N THR A 132 -16.17 13.26 4.67
CA THR A 132 -17.31 13.65 5.52
C THR A 132 -18.18 12.45 5.84
N SER A 133 -18.51 11.61 4.86
CA SER A 133 -19.32 10.39 5.06
C SER A 133 -18.59 9.35 5.91
N ILE A 134 -17.28 9.20 5.72
CA ILE A 134 -16.41 8.34 6.53
C ILE A 134 -16.38 8.83 7.98
N ASP A 135 -16.22 10.12 8.23
CA ASP A 135 -16.18 10.68 9.57
C ASP A 135 -17.53 10.52 10.30
N GLN A 136 -18.65 10.67 9.58
CA GLN A 136 -19.97 10.36 10.11
C GLN A 136 -20.12 8.87 10.45
N LEU A 137 -19.63 7.98 9.60
CA LEU A 137 -19.65 6.53 9.85
C LEU A 137 -18.82 6.17 11.10
N LEU A 138 -17.62 6.72 11.23
CA LEU A 138 -16.74 6.49 12.38
C LEU A 138 -17.26 7.08 13.70
N ALA A 139 -18.14 8.10 13.64
CA ALA A 139 -18.79 8.68 14.80
C ALA A 139 -19.98 7.86 15.30
N GLN A 140 -20.49 6.92 14.50
CA GLN A 140 -21.68 6.08 14.80
C GLN A 140 -21.32 4.88 15.64
N GLU A 141 -20.60 4.76 16.51
CA GLU A 141 -20.09 3.65 17.30
C GLU A 141 -18.82 2.95 16.79
N PRO A 142 -17.84 2.85 17.67
CA PRO A 142 -16.65 2.08 17.37
C PRO A 142 -16.95 0.59 17.51
N ALA A 143 -16.80 -0.16 16.42
CA ALA A 143 -16.26 -1.50 16.48
C ALA A 143 -17.16 -2.67 16.93
N SER A 144 -18.45 -2.68 16.72
CA SER A 144 -19.16 -3.97 16.68
C SER A 144 -18.70 -4.82 15.47
N ASN A 145 -18.24 -4.18 14.39
CA ASN A 145 -17.64 -4.80 13.23
C ASN A 145 -16.21 -4.28 13.01
N LEU A 146 -15.22 -4.94 13.65
CA LEU A 146 -13.80 -4.58 13.56
C LEU A 146 -13.28 -4.52 12.11
N ARG A 147 -13.80 -5.39 11.24
CA ARG A 147 -13.39 -5.42 9.83
C ARG A 147 -13.85 -4.16 9.10
N LEU A 148 -15.10 -3.77 9.27
CA LEU A 148 -15.65 -2.55 8.68
C LEU A 148 -14.93 -1.31 9.21
N TYR A 149 -14.68 -1.26 10.53
CA TYR A 149 -13.95 -0.17 11.17
C TYR A 149 -12.52 -0.05 10.59
N ALA A 150 -11.78 -1.17 10.49
CA ALA A 150 -10.43 -1.19 9.94
C ALA A 150 -10.41 -0.73 8.47
N ASP A 151 -11.33 -1.23 7.64
CA ASP A 151 -11.46 -0.83 6.24
C ASP A 151 -11.78 0.67 6.11
N THR A 152 -12.73 1.15 6.90
CA THR A 152 -13.12 2.57 6.89
C THR A 152 -11.97 3.49 7.32
N ARG A 153 -11.22 3.11 8.37
CA ARG A 153 -10.03 3.84 8.82
C ARG A 153 -8.92 3.81 7.78
N PHE A 154 -8.68 2.66 7.16
CA PHE A 154 -7.68 2.54 6.11
C PHE A 154 -8.00 3.43 4.91
N ARG A 155 -9.25 3.40 4.42
CA ARG A 155 -9.70 4.24 3.31
C ARG A 155 -9.63 5.74 3.64
N ARG A 156 -9.98 6.12 4.89
CA ARG A 156 -9.77 7.50 5.35
C ARG A 156 -8.30 7.90 5.22
N GLY A 157 -7.40 7.02 5.63
CA GLY A 157 -5.96 7.22 5.48
C GLY A 157 -5.52 7.39 4.03
N GLU A 158 -6.04 6.57 3.10
CA GLU A 158 -5.71 6.66 1.66
C GLU A 158 -6.15 8.00 1.06
N LEU A 159 -7.36 8.47 1.35
CA LEU A 159 -7.86 9.77 0.89
C LEU A 159 -6.99 10.92 1.41
N LEU A 160 -6.72 10.94 2.72
CA LEU A 160 -5.89 11.97 3.36
C LEU A 160 -4.44 11.94 2.86
N PHE A 161 -3.89 10.74 2.64
CA PHE A 161 -2.55 10.57 2.10
C PHE A 161 -2.46 11.13 0.67
N GLY A 162 -3.47 10.86 -0.16
CA GLY A 162 -3.58 11.41 -1.52
C GLY A 162 -3.67 12.93 -1.55
N GLU A 163 -4.26 13.56 -0.54
CA GLU A 163 -4.34 15.02 -0.36
C GLU A 163 -3.08 15.63 0.28
N GLY A 164 -2.10 14.80 0.68
CA GLY A 164 -0.89 15.24 1.36
C GLY A 164 -1.06 15.53 2.85
N ALA A 165 -2.22 15.23 3.42
CA ALA A 165 -2.53 15.37 4.85
C ALA A 165 -1.93 14.18 5.65
N TYR A 166 -0.58 14.08 5.61
CA TYR A 166 0.15 12.90 6.13
C TYR A 166 0.00 12.67 7.62
N ALA A 167 -0.24 13.74 8.41
CA ALA A 167 -0.43 13.60 9.85
C ALA A 167 -1.75 12.90 10.18
N GLU A 168 -2.84 13.34 9.57
CA GLU A 168 -4.19 12.78 9.72
C GLU A 168 -4.29 11.38 9.08
N ALA A 169 -3.62 11.17 7.94
CA ALA A 169 -3.48 9.86 7.32
C ALA A 169 -2.79 8.88 8.27
N GLY A 170 -1.67 9.29 8.87
CA GLY A 170 -0.93 8.51 9.85
C GLY A 170 -1.79 8.11 11.06
N GLN A 171 -2.61 9.02 11.58
CA GLN A 171 -3.56 8.70 12.66
C GLN A 171 -4.59 7.63 12.24
N SER A 172 -5.08 7.71 11.01
CA SER A 172 -6.04 6.74 10.47
C SER A 172 -5.41 5.36 10.31
N TYR A 173 -4.19 5.26 9.79
CA TYR A 173 -3.46 4.00 9.67
C TYR A 173 -3.04 3.45 11.04
N GLN A 174 -2.62 4.31 11.97
CA GLN A 174 -2.29 3.90 13.34
C GLN A 174 -3.48 3.22 14.01
N ALA A 175 -4.69 3.76 13.85
CA ALA A 175 -5.90 3.16 14.39
C ALA A 175 -6.17 1.74 13.85
N VAL A 176 -5.76 1.45 12.60
CA VAL A 176 -5.81 0.09 12.03
C VAL A 176 -4.72 -0.80 12.62
N VAL A 177 -3.50 -0.27 12.77
CA VAL A 177 -2.37 -1.01 13.37
C VAL A 177 -2.66 -1.39 14.82
N ASP A 178 -3.34 -0.53 15.58
CA ASP A 178 -3.71 -0.77 16.98
C ASP A 178 -4.70 -1.93 17.14
N LEU A 179 -5.45 -2.30 16.09
CA LEU A 179 -6.32 -3.49 16.08
C LEU A 179 -5.54 -4.81 15.99
N GLY A 180 -4.26 -4.74 15.61
CA GLY A 180 -3.37 -5.90 15.50
C GLY A 180 -3.51 -6.71 14.22
N ALA A 181 -2.68 -7.74 14.09
CA ALA A 181 -2.52 -8.54 12.87
C ALA A 181 -3.75 -9.39 12.46
N THR A 182 -4.82 -9.36 13.25
CA THR A 182 -6.06 -10.11 12.95
C THR A 182 -6.93 -9.44 11.90
N VAL A 183 -6.74 -8.13 11.64
CA VAL A 183 -7.49 -7.42 10.61
C VAL A 183 -6.75 -7.47 9.27
N PRO A 184 -7.46 -7.72 8.15
CA PRO A 184 -6.84 -7.87 6.83
C PRO A 184 -5.99 -6.68 6.38
N ALA A 185 -6.35 -5.46 6.79
CA ALA A 185 -5.66 -4.23 6.42
C ALA A 185 -4.37 -3.95 7.23
N TYR A 186 -4.02 -4.77 8.23
CA TYR A 186 -2.92 -4.51 9.16
C TYR A 186 -1.57 -4.32 8.46
N GLU A 187 -1.20 -5.23 7.57
CA GLU A 187 0.07 -5.16 6.84
C GLU A 187 0.17 -3.90 5.98
N GLN A 188 -0.89 -3.61 5.23
CA GLN A 188 -0.95 -2.41 4.39
C GLN A 188 -0.95 -1.13 5.24
N ALA A 189 -1.60 -1.16 6.40
CA ALA A 189 -1.60 -0.03 7.33
C ALA A 189 -0.22 0.24 7.91
N LEU A 190 0.57 -0.79 8.25
CA LEU A 190 1.96 -0.62 8.67
C LEU A 190 2.81 0.06 7.58
N TYR A 191 2.70 -0.43 6.34
CA TYR A 191 3.40 0.16 5.21
C TYR A 191 3.04 1.64 5.03
N LYS A 192 1.76 1.95 4.99
CA LYS A 192 1.25 3.32 4.78
C LYS A 192 1.52 4.25 5.97
N LEU A 193 1.47 3.72 7.20
CA LEU A 193 1.86 4.46 8.39
C LEU A 193 3.34 4.84 8.36
N GLY A 194 4.21 3.89 8.02
CA GLY A 194 5.64 4.15 7.86
C GLY A 194 5.91 5.26 6.84
N TRP A 195 5.25 5.21 5.68
CA TRP A 195 5.32 6.26 4.68
C TRP A 195 4.76 7.59 5.17
N SER A 196 3.64 7.59 5.89
CA SER A 196 3.04 8.82 6.44
C SER A 196 3.98 9.50 7.43
N LEU A 197 4.63 8.73 8.29
CA LEU A 197 5.62 9.25 9.25
C LEU A 197 6.88 9.76 8.53
N PHE A 198 7.36 9.03 7.53
CA PHE A 198 8.48 9.46 6.69
C PHE A 198 8.20 10.78 5.97
N LYS A 199 7.01 10.94 5.37
CA LYS A 199 6.59 12.19 4.71
C LYS A 199 6.47 13.38 5.67
N GLN A 200 6.27 13.12 6.94
CA GLN A 200 6.30 14.11 8.03
C GLN A 200 7.72 14.37 8.57
N GLU A 201 8.76 13.76 8.00
CA GLU A 201 10.15 13.79 8.47
C GLU A 201 10.33 13.23 9.90
N ARG A 202 9.36 12.46 10.38
CA ARG A 202 9.37 11.79 11.69
C ARG A 202 10.12 10.46 11.61
N TYR A 203 11.38 10.52 11.19
CA TYR A 203 12.20 9.35 10.88
C TYR A 203 12.36 8.39 12.07
N THR A 204 12.53 8.95 13.29
CA THR A 204 12.64 8.14 14.51
C THR A 204 11.40 7.30 14.78
N ASP A 205 10.22 7.82 14.46
CA ASP A 205 8.93 7.12 14.64
C ASP A 205 8.64 6.19 13.46
N ALA A 206 9.08 6.55 12.26
CA ALA A 206 8.87 5.75 11.05
C ALA A 206 9.64 4.42 11.10
N LEU A 207 10.90 4.43 11.56
CA LEU A 207 11.77 3.25 11.57
C LEU A 207 11.13 2.04 12.27
N PRO A 208 10.64 2.10 13.52
CA PRO A 208 10.03 0.94 14.18
C PRO A 208 8.84 0.36 13.40
N VAL A 209 8.03 1.21 12.77
CA VAL A 209 6.87 0.79 11.98
C VAL A 209 7.29 0.10 10.69
N LEU A 210 8.27 0.68 9.97
CA LEU A 210 8.82 0.09 8.75
C LEU A 210 9.51 -1.25 9.04
N PHE A 211 10.24 -1.35 10.16
CA PHE A 211 10.82 -2.62 10.59
C PHE A 211 9.76 -3.65 10.99
N ALA A 212 8.66 -3.25 11.61
CA ALA A 212 7.54 -4.15 11.86
C ALA A 212 6.94 -4.71 10.57
N PHE A 213 6.81 -3.87 9.52
CA PHE A 213 6.41 -4.34 8.19
C PHE A 213 7.43 -5.32 7.59
N LEU A 214 8.73 -5.00 7.65
CA LEU A 214 9.80 -5.89 7.17
C LEU A 214 9.79 -7.25 7.90
N ASP A 215 9.60 -7.25 9.23
CA ASP A 215 9.53 -8.45 10.06
C ASP A 215 8.33 -9.35 9.70
N LEU A 216 7.22 -8.80 9.16
CA LEU A 216 6.11 -9.59 8.61
C LEU A 216 6.49 -10.28 7.29
N LYS A 217 7.18 -9.58 6.39
CA LYS A 217 7.59 -10.11 5.08
C LYS A 217 8.79 -11.05 5.17
N ILE A 218 9.66 -10.85 6.16
CA ILE A 218 10.90 -11.59 6.38
C ILE A 218 10.91 -12.09 7.84
N PRO A 219 10.21 -13.20 8.14
CA PRO A 219 10.10 -13.70 9.49
C PRO A 219 11.44 -14.01 10.13
N PRO A 220 11.58 -13.89 11.46
CA PRO A 220 12.79 -14.25 12.18
C PRO A 220 13.25 -15.67 11.87
N GLY A 221 14.57 -15.86 11.70
CA GLY A 221 15.15 -17.17 11.42
C GLY A 221 15.14 -17.58 9.93
N THR A 222 14.56 -16.77 9.05
CA THR A 222 14.65 -17.01 7.61
C THR A 222 15.95 -16.46 7.02
N VAL A 223 16.50 -17.15 6.01
CA VAL A 223 17.61 -16.63 5.22
C VAL A 223 17.07 -15.59 4.24
N PHE A 224 17.50 -14.34 4.35
CA PHE A 224 16.96 -13.22 3.58
C PHE A 224 16.95 -13.47 2.05
N ALA A 225 18.07 -13.93 1.49
CA ALA A 225 18.17 -14.21 0.06
C ALA A 225 17.19 -15.32 -0.41
N ALA A 226 16.97 -16.33 0.42
CA ALA A 226 16.00 -17.39 0.14
C ALA A 226 14.57 -16.84 0.20
N GLN A 227 14.25 -16.00 1.20
CA GLN A 227 12.93 -15.38 1.34
C GLN A 227 12.56 -14.55 0.12
N LEU A 228 13.49 -13.74 -0.40
CA LEU A 228 13.24 -12.91 -1.59
C LEU A 228 12.82 -13.73 -2.82
N SER A 229 13.31 -14.98 -2.96
CA SER A 229 12.93 -15.85 -4.09
C SER A 229 11.49 -16.32 -4.05
N TRP A 230 10.86 -16.36 -2.88
CA TRP A 230 9.47 -16.80 -2.67
C TRP A 230 8.44 -15.65 -2.76
N LEU A 231 8.90 -14.41 -2.68
CA LEU A 231 8.02 -13.25 -2.74
C LEU A 231 7.53 -12.97 -4.17
N SER A 232 6.30 -12.47 -4.26
CA SER A 232 5.77 -11.95 -5.52
C SER A 232 6.60 -10.77 -6.05
N PRO A 233 6.57 -10.45 -7.36
CA PRO A 233 7.22 -9.25 -7.88
C PRO A 233 6.76 -7.97 -7.17
N ALA A 234 5.47 -7.84 -6.87
CA ALA A 234 4.90 -6.69 -6.16
C ALA A 234 5.43 -6.58 -4.71
N ASP A 235 5.51 -7.71 -3.98
CA ASP A 235 6.08 -7.70 -2.63
C ASP A 235 7.57 -7.32 -2.63
N ARG A 236 8.33 -7.78 -3.63
CA ARG A 236 9.75 -7.40 -3.77
C ARG A 236 9.95 -5.91 -4.04
N GLU A 237 9.10 -5.33 -4.89
CA GLU A 237 9.10 -3.89 -5.17
C GLU A 237 8.77 -3.10 -3.90
N GLN A 238 7.73 -3.52 -3.18
CA GLN A 238 7.33 -2.90 -1.91
C GLN A 238 8.44 -2.99 -0.85
N LEU A 239 9.15 -4.12 -0.75
CA LEU A 239 10.31 -4.27 0.13
C LEU A 239 11.45 -3.32 -0.26
N ALA A 240 11.78 -3.23 -1.56
CA ALA A 240 12.81 -2.33 -2.04
C ALA A 240 12.48 -0.86 -1.71
N ASP A 241 11.21 -0.46 -1.86
CA ASP A 241 10.75 0.87 -1.44
C ASP A 241 10.93 1.10 0.06
N VAL A 242 10.59 0.11 0.90
CA VAL A 242 10.76 0.22 2.35
C VAL A 242 12.24 0.33 2.72
N PHE A 243 13.11 -0.48 2.15
CA PHE A 243 14.56 -0.40 2.40
C PHE A 243 15.13 0.97 2.00
N ARG A 244 14.70 1.53 0.87
CA ARG A 244 15.09 2.89 0.46
C ARG A 244 14.64 3.95 1.48
N VAL A 245 13.40 3.87 1.98
CA VAL A 245 12.89 4.79 3.02
C VAL A 245 13.65 4.61 4.34
N VAL A 246 13.98 3.39 4.73
CA VAL A 246 14.80 3.07 5.90
C VAL A 246 16.20 3.68 5.77
N SER A 247 16.86 3.51 4.62
CA SER A 247 18.18 4.07 4.33
C SER A 247 18.18 5.60 4.40
N THR A 248 17.18 6.24 3.74
CA THR A 248 17.01 7.69 3.82
C THR A 248 16.78 8.15 5.26
N SER A 249 15.94 7.43 6.02
CA SER A 249 15.65 7.76 7.42
C SER A 249 16.90 7.68 8.29
N PHE A 250 17.72 6.63 8.13
CA PHE A 250 18.99 6.52 8.85
C PHE A 250 19.97 7.62 8.45
N ALA A 251 20.06 7.92 7.14
CA ALA A 251 20.92 9.01 6.68
C ALA A 251 20.59 10.36 7.35
N GLN A 252 19.29 10.68 7.48
CA GLN A 252 18.82 11.90 8.15
C GLN A 252 19.07 11.89 9.68
N LEU A 253 19.17 10.71 10.30
CA LEU A 253 19.36 10.54 11.73
C LEU A 253 20.85 10.39 12.16
N GLY A 254 21.79 10.53 11.21
CA GLY A 254 23.23 10.40 11.44
C GLY A 254 23.81 9.07 10.95
N GLY A 255 23.24 8.50 9.91
CA GLY A 255 23.78 7.41 9.12
C GLY A 255 24.00 6.12 9.89
N VAL A 256 25.22 5.56 9.71
CA VAL A 256 25.59 4.27 10.29
C VAL A 256 25.48 4.25 11.82
N ASP A 257 25.80 5.36 12.50
CA ASP A 257 25.67 5.46 13.95
C ASP A 257 24.20 5.37 14.41
N ALA A 258 23.27 5.91 13.63
CA ALA A 258 21.84 5.78 13.90
C ALA A 258 21.36 4.34 13.69
N ALA A 259 21.80 3.67 12.62
CA ALA A 259 21.50 2.26 12.37
C ALA A 259 22.06 1.39 13.51
N ASP A 260 23.28 1.65 13.95
CA ASP A 260 23.91 0.96 15.07
C ASP A 260 23.14 1.11 16.38
N ARG A 261 22.71 2.33 16.70
CA ARG A 261 21.87 2.59 17.88
C ARG A 261 20.53 1.87 17.78
N PHE A 262 19.91 1.89 16.59
CA PHE A 262 18.64 1.21 16.35
C PHE A 262 18.75 -0.29 16.59
N PHE A 263 19.71 -0.98 15.95
CA PHE A 263 19.88 -2.42 16.11
C PHE A 263 20.33 -2.85 17.50
N ARG A 264 21.12 -2.03 18.20
CA ARG A 264 21.44 -2.29 19.63
C ARG A 264 20.19 -2.25 20.51
N ARG A 265 19.24 -1.36 20.21
CA ARG A 265 18.01 -1.21 21.00
C ARG A 265 16.94 -2.24 20.65
N HIS A 266 16.79 -2.54 19.36
CA HIS A 266 15.68 -3.36 18.84
C HIS A 266 16.07 -4.78 18.44
N GLY A 267 17.36 -5.14 18.56
CA GLY A 267 17.88 -6.44 18.19
C GLY A 267 18.24 -6.58 16.71
N SER A 268 19.06 -7.62 16.40
CA SER A 268 19.46 -7.93 15.02
C SER A 268 18.35 -8.60 14.24
N ARG A 269 18.38 -8.45 12.90
CA ARG A 269 17.49 -9.10 11.93
C ARG A 269 18.31 -9.83 10.89
N SER A 270 17.72 -10.87 10.26
CA SER A 270 18.39 -11.61 9.17
C SER A 270 18.72 -10.73 7.95
N TYR A 271 18.02 -9.61 7.77
CA TYR A 271 18.23 -8.64 6.71
C TYR A 271 19.03 -7.39 7.15
N MET A 272 19.61 -7.40 8.34
CA MET A 272 20.38 -6.26 8.87
C MET A 272 21.55 -5.87 7.95
N GLU A 273 22.29 -6.85 7.42
CA GLU A 273 23.36 -6.61 6.46
C GLU A 273 22.86 -5.83 5.23
N HIS A 274 21.70 -6.21 4.71
CA HIS A 274 21.09 -5.55 3.56
C HIS A 274 20.75 -4.07 3.87
N VAL A 275 20.28 -3.76 5.07
CA VAL A 275 20.04 -2.38 5.50
C VAL A 275 21.32 -1.53 5.44
N TYR A 276 22.48 -2.07 5.87
CA TYR A 276 23.75 -1.35 5.78
C TYR A 276 24.24 -1.23 4.34
N LEU A 277 24.04 -2.26 3.52
CA LEU A 277 24.39 -2.22 2.11
C LEU A 277 23.58 -1.15 1.37
N ASP A 278 22.28 -1.11 1.57
CA ASP A 278 21.40 -0.12 0.93
C ASP A 278 21.68 1.30 1.44
N LEU A 279 22.03 1.46 2.73
CA LEU A 279 22.44 2.76 3.27
C LEU A 279 23.75 3.23 2.62
N ALA A 280 24.70 2.33 2.42
CA ALA A 280 25.96 2.68 1.75
C ALA A 280 25.73 3.01 0.27
N GLU A 281 24.90 2.24 -0.46
CA GLU A 281 24.54 2.54 -1.86
C GLU A 281 23.80 3.89 -1.95
N PHE A 282 22.88 4.17 -1.04
CA PHE A 282 22.21 5.47 -0.96
C PHE A 282 23.23 6.62 -0.87
N TYR A 283 24.28 6.47 -0.03
CA TYR A 283 25.33 7.47 0.07
C TYR A 283 26.19 7.56 -1.20
N VAL A 284 26.44 6.45 -1.89
CA VAL A 284 27.13 6.47 -3.20
C VAL A 284 26.32 7.25 -4.23
N GLU A 285 25.01 7.03 -4.29
CA GLU A 285 24.10 7.76 -5.21
C GLU A 285 24.06 9.26 -4.90
N GLN A 286 24.24 9.64 -3.62
CA GLN A 286 24.31 11.04 -3.19
C GLN A 286 25.72 11.63 -3.26
N GLU A 287 26.71 10.90 -3.82
CA GLU A 287 28.11 11.31 -3.89
C GLU A 287 28.77 11.59 -2.50
N GLN A 288 28.19 11.02 -1.44
CA GLN A 288 28.67 11.15 -0.06
C GLN A 288 29.69 10.04 0.23
N VAL A 289 30.90 10.22 -0.30
CA VAL A 289 31.97 9.22 -0.32
C VAL A 289 32.38 8.74 1.06
N SER A 290 32.55 9.67 2.02
CA SER A 290 32.98 9.36 3.38
C SER A 290 31.95 8.52 4.13
N GLU A 291 30.69 8.84 3.99
CA GLU A 291 29.56 8.18 4.60
C GLU A 291 29.36 6.78 4.01
N ALA A 292 29.44 6.65 2.67
CA ALA A 292 29.37 5.37 1.96
C ALA A 292 30.47 4.41 2.41
N ALA A 293 31.74 4.85 2.32
CA ALA A 293 32.88 4.05 2.71
C ALA A 293 32.88 3.73 4.22
N GLY A 294 32.47 4.70 5.04
CA GLY A 294 32.30 4.53 6.49
C GLY A 294 31.27 3.46 6.82
N THR A 295 30.15 3.42 6.09
CA THR A 295 29.09 2.43 6.27
C THR A 295 29.55 1.02 5.89
N TRP A 296 30.23 0.83 4.74
CA TRP A 296 30.81 -0.47 4.39
C TRP A 296 31.85 -0.95 5.40
N ARG A 297 32.73 -0.05 5.88
CA ARG A 297 33.72 -0.41 6.91
C ARG A 297 33.06 -0.81 8.23
N ALA A 298 32.05 -0.08 8.68
CA ALA A 298 31.32 -0.42 9.89
C ALA A 298 30.64 -1.80 9.77
N LEU A 299 30.06 -2.14 8.61
CA LEU A 299 29.50 -3.47 8.37
C LEU A 299 30.59 -4.55 8.40
N ALA A 300 31.75 -4.33 7.74
CA ALA A 300 32.86 -5.27 7.74
C ALA A 300 33.44 -5.50 9.16
N GLN A 301 33.53 -4.45 9.99
CA GLN A 301 34.03 -4.55 11.36
C GLN A 301 33.09 -5.30 12.32
N ARG A 302 31.78 -5.38 12.00
CA ARG A 302 30.81 -6.14 12.82
C ARG A 302 31.04 -7.63 12.74
N ALA A 303 31.42 -8.14 11.59
CA ALA A 303 31.67 -9.56 11.36
C ALA A 303 32.92 -9.76 10.48
N PRO A 304 34.12 -9.46 11.03
CA PRO A 304 35.36 -9.40 10.24
C PRO A 304 35.79 -10.76 9.66
N LEU A 305 35.29 -11.86 10.21
CA LEU A 305 35.58 -13.23 9.72
C LEU A 305 34.60 -13.71 8.64
N GLU A 306 33.55 -12.95 8.35
CA GLU A 306 32.61 -13.29 7.29
C GLU A 306 33.25 -13.05 5.90
N ALA A 307 32.94 -13.92 4.94
CA ALA A 307 33.53 -13.91 3.61
C ALA A 307 33.36 -12.60 2.81
N HIS A 308 32.35 -11.81 3.15
CA HIS A 308 32.08 -10.52 2.50
C HIS A 308 32.87 -9.34 3.13
N ALA A 309 33.30 -9.43 4.37
CA ALA A 309 33.96 -8.34 5.09
C ALA A 309 35.22 -7.79 4.39
N PRO A 310 36.17 -8.63 3.87
CA PRO A 310 37.30 -8.11 3.10
C PRO A 310 36.86 -7.37 1.82
N ARG A 311 35.80 -7.85 1.15
CA ARG A 311 35.27 -7.22 -0.07
C ARG A 311 34.67 -5.84 0.22
N LEU A 312 33.97 -5.67 1.32
CA LEU A 312 33.40 -4.38 1.73
C LEU A 312 34.50 -3.37 2.06
N THR A 313 35.54 -3.81 2.78
CA THR A 313 36.69 -2.95 3.10
C THR A 313 37.45 -2.57 1.82
N ALA A 314 37.69 -3.50 0.88
CA ALA A 314 38.30 -3.21 -0.41
C ALA A 314 37.45 -2.24 -1.25
N ARG A 315 36.13 -2.36 -1.20
CA ARG A 315 35.19 -1.44 -1.86
C ARG A 315 35.31 -0.02 -1.30
N ALA A 316 35.41 0.13 0.03
CA ALA A 316 35.65 1.41 0.68
C ALA A 316 36.99 2.04 0.27
N ILE A 317 38.07 1.24 0.18
CA ILE A 317 39.39 1.70 -0.33
C ILE A 317 39.24 2.22 -1.75
N GLY A 318 38.62 1.45 -2.65
CA GLY A 318 38.42 1.84 -4.05
C GLY A 318 37.65 3.16 -4.18
N LEU A 319 36.61 3.35 -3.37
CA LEU A 319 35.83 4.57 -3.38
C LEU A 319 36.65 5.79 -2.90
N TYR A 320 37.46 5.64 -1.82
CA TYR A 320 38.37 6.68 -1.38
C TYR A 320 39.45 7.02 -2.40
N GLN A 321 39.97 6.01 -3.13
CA GLN A 321 40.94 6.21 -4.21
C GLN A 321 40.34 7.03 -5.35
N GLN A 322 39.14 6.68 -5.81
CA GLN A 322 38.43 7.41 -6.88
C GLN A 322 38.14 8.87 -6.49
N ALA A 323 37.82 9.11 -5.24
CA ALA A 323 37.54 10.45 -4.72
C ALA A 323 38.81 11.26 -4.34
N GLY A 324 39.99 10.67 -4.42
CA GLY A 324 41.25 11.34 -4.11
C GLY A 324 41.56 11.49 -2.61
N PHE A 325 40.93 10.73 -1.73
CA PHE A 325 41.08 10.78 -0.29
C PHE A 325 42.31 9.96 0.21
N GLN A 326 43.50 10.34 -0.22
CA GLN A 326 44.76 9.59 -0.04
C GLN A 326 45.01 9.16 1.42
N GLN A 327 44.77 10.04 2.40
CA GLN A 327 44.94 9.69 3.81
C GLN A 327 43.99 8.54 4.21
N ARG A 328 42.74 8.61 3.82
CA ARG A 328 41.74 7.57 4.09
C ARG A 328 42.07 6.23 3.41
N VAL A 329 42.64 6.29 2.22
CA VAL A 329 43.17 5.11 1.53
C VAL A 329 44.21 4.40 2.39
N VAL A 330 45.29 5.12 2.80
CA VAL A 330 46.40 4.53 3.58
C VAL A 330 45.91 4.00 4.94
N GLU A 331 45.04 4.73 5.62
CA GLU A 331 44.43 4.30 6.89
C GLU A 331 43.68 2.99 6.72
N THR A 332 42.82 2.89 5.66
CA THR A 332 41.95 1.73 5.44
C THR A 332 42.72 0.52 4.87
N GLU A 333 43.75 0.75 4.04
CA GLU A 333 44.66 -0.31 3.58
C GLU A 333 45.49 -0.91 4.76
N THR A 334 45.94 -0.06 5.68
CA THR A 334 46.63 -0.51 6.89
C THR A 334 45.73 -1.37 7.77
N GLU A 335 44.47 -0.94 7.94
CA GLU A 335 43.44 -1.73 8.65
C GLU A 335 43.18 -3.06 7.94
N PHE A 336 43.04 -3.04 6.61
CA PHE A 336 42.78 -4.24 5.79
C PHE A 336 43.88 -5.28 5.99
N VAL A 337 45.16 -4.88 5.84
CA VAL A 337 46.29 -5.80 6.02
C VAL A 337 46.36 -6.35 7.45
N ARG A 338 46.10 -5.52 8.46
CA ARG A 338 46.15 -5.96 9.87
C ARG A 338 45.01 -6.96 10.18
N THR A 339 43.85 -6.82 9.56
CA THR A 339 42.67 -7.63 9.86
C THR A 339 42.61 -8.92 9.01
N TYR A 340 43.07 -8.87 7.74
CA TYR A 340 42.90 -9.94 6.76
C TYR A 340 44.23 -10.46 6.16
N GLY A 341 45.37 -9.87 6.47
CA GLY A 341 46.69 -10.20 5.91
C GLY A 341 47.49 -11.30 6.68
#